data_e1bbd9c1152733ee156af8b9905498b5
#
_entry.id   e1bbd9c1152733ee156af8b9905498b5
#
_cell.length_a   1.000
_cell.length_b   1.000
_cell.length_c   1.000
_cell.angle_alpha   90.00
_cell.angle_beta   90.00
_cell.angle_gamma   90.00
#
_symmetry.space_group_name_H-M   'P 1'
#
loop_
_entity.id
_entity.type
_entity.pdbx_description
1 polymer ?
#
loop_
_entity_poly.entity_id
_entity_poly.type
_entity_poly.pdbx_seq_one_letter_code
_entity_poly.pdbx_strand_id
1 'polypeptide(L)'
;MSSSCIPRSVEPVVPQEVTITRVAITTEADAEKKGTEMGRKYIIPYGLYRCEGYISANLARKTTGFSEEDLALLWEAILNMFENDHSAARGKMAVRELIIFKHDSELGCAPAWKLFDTVSVKRKIADGSPARAYSDYTVTVDEAALPAGVTLKRLG
;
A
#
# COMPACT_ATOMS: atom_id res chain seq x y z
N MET A 1 -5.27 -16.83 -8.79
CA MET A 1 -5.63 -15.63 -8.00
C MET A 1 -5.61 -14.42 -8.93
N SER A 2 -6.76 -13.85 -9.26
CA SER A 2 -6.80 -12.54 -9.89
C SER A 2 -7.00 -11.53 -8.75
N SER A 3 -5.94 -11.03 -8.17
CA SER A 3 -6.03 -9.93 -7.23
C SER A 3 -5.52 -8.68 -7.93
N SER A 4 -6.42 -7.87 -8.42
CA SER A 4 -6.10 -6.52 -8.84
C SER A 4 -6.12 -5.63 -7.61
N CYS A 5 -4.99 -5.54 -6.92
CA CYS A 5 -4.82 -4.55 -5.88
C CYS A 5 -4.27 -3.28 -6.51
N ILE A 6 -5.10 -2.26 -6.64
CA ILE A 6 -4.66 -0.94 -7.11
C ILE A 6 -4.53 -0.03 -5.90
N PRO A 7 -3.29 0.29 -5.48
CA PRO A 7 -3.10 1.23 -4.37
C PRO A 7 -3.57 2.62 -4.79
N ARG A 8 -4.34 3.27 -3.92
CA ARG A 8 -4.78 4.66 -4.08
C ARG A 8 -4.23 5.50 -2.95
N SER A 9 -3.75 6.70 -3.25
CA SER A 9 -3.45 7.67 -2.20
C SER A 9 -4.71 8.06 -1.44
N VAL A 10 -4.60 8.17 -0.13
CA VAL A 10 -5.73 8.54 0.75
C VAL A 10 -6.18 9.98 0.51
N GLU A 11 -5.23 10.85 0.16
CA GLU A 11 -5.46 12.24 -0.22
C GLU A 11 -4.62 12.59 -1.46
N PRO A 12 -4.91 13.70 -2.17
CA PRO A 12 -4.08 14.16 -3.26
C PRO A 12 -2.64 14.36 -2.82
N VAL A 13 -1.69 13.78 -3.55
CA VAL A 13 -0.26 13.94 -3.32
C VAL A 13 0.32 14.96 -4.30
N VAL A 14 1.17 15.85 -3.79
CA VAL A 14 1.84 16.85 -4.61
C VAL A 14 3.29 16.43 -4.82
N PRO A 15 3.69 16.06 -6.05
CA PRO A 15 5.06 15.73 -6.35
C PRO A 15 5.96 16.96 -6.18
N GLN A 16 7.15 16.77 -5.61
CA GLN A 16 8.20 17.79 -5.57
C GLN A 16 9.21 17.52 -6.68
N GLU A 17 9.55 18.55 -7.43
CA GLU A 17 10.63 18.50 -8.41
C GLU A 17 11.96 18.61 -7.69
N VAL A 18 12.86 17.70 -7.98
CA VAL A 18 14.24 17.70 -7.49
C VAL A 18 15.18 17.68 -8.68
N THR A 19 16.08 18.63 -8.72
CA THR A 19 17.16 18.66 -9.71
C THR A 19 18.20 17.62 -9.33
N ILE A 20 18.55 16.74 -10.26
CA ILE A 20 19.62 15.76 -10.11
C ILE A 20 20.75 16.09 -11.08
N THR A 21 21.97 16.02 -10.58
CA THR A 21 23.17 16.16 -11.39
C THR A 21 23.76 14.78 -11.61
N ARG A 22 23.92 14.39 -12.86
CA ARG A 22 24.51 13.12 -13.25
C ARG A 22 25.74 13.36 -14.09
N VAL A 23 26.85 12.75 -13.71
CA VAL A 23 28.02 12.63 -14.56
C VAL A 23 27.92 11.31 -15.31
N ALA A 24 27.58 11.35 -16.58
CA ALA A 24 27.52 10.17 -17.44
C ALA A 24 28.85 9.96 -18.14
N ILE A 25 29.89 9.60 -17.40
CA ILE A 25 31.20 9.23 -17.96
C ILE A 25 31.19 7.71 -18.17
N THR A 26 31.14 7.26 -19.42
CA THR A 26 31.19 5.85 -19.80
C THR A 26 32.56 5.45 -20.37
N THR A 27 33.38 6.42 -20.83
CA THR A 27 34.73 6.20 -21.34
C THR A 27 35.61 7.44 -21.02
N GLU A 28 36.95 7.26 -20.98
CA GLU A 28 37.89 8.39 -20.79
C GLU A 28 37.77 9.47 -21.87
N ALA A 29 37.45 9.09 -23.09
CA ALA A 29 37.23 10.02 -24.19
C ALA A 29 35.95 10.85 -24.04
N ASP A 30 34.95 10.33 -23.29
CA ASP A 30 33.72 11.06 -22.97
C ASP A 30 33.90 12.03 -21.80
N ALA A 31 34.90 11.79 -20.93
CA ALA A 31 35.24 12.67 -19.81
C ALA A 31 35.68 14.06 -20.24
N GLU A 32 36.36 14.15 -21.39
CA GLU A 32 36.81 15.43 -21.95
C GLU A 32 35.74 16.23 -22.69
N LYS A 33 34.67 15.54 -23.14
CA LYS A 33 33.66 16.14 -24.02
C LYS A 33 32.27 16.32 -23.39
N LYS A 34 31.94 15.54 -22.37
CA LYS A 34 30.63 15.60 -21.72
C LYS A 34 30.73 16.26 -20.35
N GLY A 35 30.18 17.44 -20.27
CA GLY A 35 29.94 18.10 -19.00
C GLY A 35 28.86 17.36 -18.15
N THR A 36 28.64 17.89 -17.00
CA THR A 36 27.60 17.43 -16.09
C THR A 36 26.22 17.57 -16.74
N GLU A 37 25.48 16.46 -16.88
CA GLU A 37 24.08 16.51 -17.31
C GLU A 37 23.19 16.79 -16.10
N MET A 38 22.32 17.79 -16.24
CA MET A 38 21.29 18.08 -15.25
C MET A 38 19.98 17.42 -15.66
N GLY A 39 19.41 16.64 -14.75
CA GLY A 39 18.11 16.01 -14.92
C GLY A 39 17.13 16.50 -13.88
N ARG A 40 15.84 16.24 -14.10
CA ARG A 40 14.76 16.51 -13.16
C ARG A 40 14.15 15.18 -12.73
N LYS A 41 13.86 15.06 -11.44
CA LYS A 41 13.16 13.92 -10.86
C LYS A 41 12.01 14.44 -10.00
N TYR A 42 10.87 13.82 -10.14
CA TYR A 42 9.74 14.08 -9.26
C TYR A 42 9.70 13.03 -8.16
N ILE A 43 9.56 13.47 -6.94
CA ILE A 43 9.41 12.60 -5.76
C ILE A 43 8.13 12.96 -5.01
N ILE A 44 7.56 11.99 -4.34
CA ILE A 44 6.49 12.20 -3.36
C ILE A 44 7.14 12.12 -1.98
N PRO A 45 7.24 13.26 -1.25
CA PRO A 45 7.96 13.29 0.03
C PRO A 45 7.31 12.41 1.09
N TYR A 46 5.98 12.35 1.07
CA TYR A 46 5.17 11.49 1.91
C TYR A 46 3.82 11.21 1.22
N GLY A 47 3.29 10.01 1.40
CA GLY A 47 1.96 9.63 0.96
C GLY A 47 1.47 8.40 1.71
N LEU A 48 0.23 8.42 2.16
CA LEU A 48 -0.46 7.25 2.68
C LEU A 48 -1.32 6.65 1.57
N TYR A 49 -1.12 5.36 1.34
CA TYR A 49 -1.82 4.61 0.29
C TYR A 49 -2.71 3.54 0.90
N ARG A 50 -3.90 3.41 0.37
CA ARG A 50 -4.82 2.32 0.68
C ARG A 50 -4.84 1.34 -0.48
N CYS A 51 -4.72 0.06 -0.16
CA CYS A 51 -4.82 -1.05 -1.09
C CYS A 51 -5.95 -1.96 -0.65
N GLU A 52 -6.74 -2.46 -1.59
CA GLU A 52 -7.86 -3.37 -1.34
C GLU A 52 -7.62 -4.67 -2.12
N GLY A 53 -7.84 -5.79 -1.47
CA GLY A 53 -7.64 -7.12 -2.06
C GLY A 53 -8.72 -8.10 -1.65
N TYR A 54 -8.84 -9.20 -2.39
CA TYR A 54 -9.84 -10.22 -2.19
C TYR A 54 -9.19 -11.60 -2.17
N ILE A 55 -9.63 -12.45 -1.23
CA ILE A 55 -9.24 -13.85 -1.16
C ILE A 55 -10.53 -14.68 -1.17
N SER A 56 -10.65 -15.58 -2.13
CA SER A 56 -11.80 -16.45 -2.26
C SER A 56 -11.50 -17.85 -1.74
N ALA A 57 -12.14 -18.25 -0.64
CA ALA A 57 -12.03 -19.58 -0.07
C ALA A 57 -12.51 -20.67 -1.05
N ASN A 58 -13.56 -20.39 -1.82
CA ASN A 58 -14.10 -21.31 -2.81
C ASN A 58 -13.06 -21.60 -3.93
N LEU A 59 -12.40 -20.56 -4.46
CA LEU A 59 -11.35 -20.73 -5.47
C LEU A 59 -10.10 -21.38 -4.87
N ALA A 60 -9.75 -21.05 -3.63
CA ALA A 60 -8.63 -21.67 -2.93
C ALA A 60 -8.80 -23.18 -2.86
N ARG A 61 -9.94 -23.66 -2.41
CA ARG A 61 -10.23 -25.10 -2.28
C ARG A 61 -10.36 -25.83 -3.61
N LYS A 62 -11.06 -25.25 -4.58
CA LYS A 62 -11.39 -25.94 -5.83
C LYS A 62 -10.30 -25.88 -6.89
N THR A 63 -9.46 -24.85 -6.85
CA THR A 63 -8.55 -24.56 -7.96
C THR A 63 -7.10 -24.60 -7.56
N THR A 64 -6.73 -23.97 -6.44
CA THR A 64 -5.31 -23.74 -6.10
C THR A 64 -4.78 -24.62 -4.99
N GLY A 65 -5.64 -25.20 -4.17
CA GLY A 65 -5.23 -25.94 -2.97
C GLY A 65 -4.66 -25.04 -1.86
N PHE A 66 -4.88 -23.74 -1.94
CA PHE A 66 -4.35 -22.75 -0.99
C PHE A 66 -4.93 -23.01 0.41
N SER A 67 -4.05 -23.27 1.37
CA SER A 67 -4.38 -23.67 2.73
C SER A 67 -4.48 -22.50 3.71
N GLU A 68 -4.90 -22.77 4.95
CA GLU A 68 -4.86 -21.78 6.05
C GLU A 68 -3.42 -21.42 6.44
N GLU A 69 -2.47 -22.35 6.27
CA GLU A 69 -1.05 -22.11 6.51
C GLU A 69 -0.47 -21.16 5.46
N ASP A 70 -0.82 -21.38 4.19
CA ASP A 70 -0.47 -20.45 3.10
C ASP A 70 -1.07 -19.07 3.32
N LEU A 71 -2.29 -19.01 3.88
CA LEU A 71 -2.94 -17.74 4.21
C LEU A 71 -2.20 -17.00 5.33
N ALA A 72 -1.74 -17.72 6.36
CA ALA A 72 -0.96 -17.13 7.43
C ALA A 72 0.38 -16.57 6.91
N LEU A 73 1.05 -17.33 6.05
CA LEU A 73 2.29 -16.90 5.39
C LEU A 73 2.05 -15.67 4.48
N LEU A 74 0.91 -15.62 3.78
CA LEU A 74 0.54 -14.46 2.97
C LEU A 74 0.40 -13.20 3.80
N TRP A 75 -0.23 -13.29 4.99
CA TRP A 75 -0.36 -12.13 5.89
C TRP A 75 1.00 -11.65 6.39
N GLU A 76 1.87 -12.56 6.75
CA GLU A 76 3.25 -12.24 7.16
C GLU A 76 4.02 -11.60 6.00
N ALA A 77 3.92 -12.15 4.80
CA ALA A 77 4.57 -11.60 3.61
C ALA A 77 4.07 -10.19 3.27
N ILE A 78 2.77 -9.91 3.40
CA ILE A 78 2.22 -8.57 3.17
C ILE A 78 2.74 -7.59 4.21
N LEU A 79 2.77 -7.96 5.51
CA LEU A 79 3.24 -7.08 6.57
C LEU A 79 4.72 -6.70 6.40
N ASN A 80 5.53 -7.62 5.88
CA ASN A 80 6.97 -7.44 5.74
C ASN A 80 7.43 -7.13 4.29
N MET A 81 6.51 -6.91 3.35
CA MET A 81 6.85 -6.84 1.93
C MET A 81 7.85 -5.73 1.56
N PHE A 82 7.95 -4.69 2.36
CA PHE A 82 8.88 -3.59 2.12
C PHE A 82 10.19 -3.66 2.92
N GLU A 83 10.33 -4.63 3.82
CA GLU A 83 11.54 -4.73 4.66
C GLU A 83 12.79 -5.09 3.85
N ASN A 84 12.62 -5.84 2.76
CA ASN A 84 13.70 -6.24 1.86
C ASN A 84 13.61 -5.62 0.46
N ASP A 85 12.59 -4.80 0.19
CA ASP A 85 12.38 -4.16 -1.12
C ASP A 85 12.70 -2.67 -1.08
N HIS A 86 13.98 -2.36 -1.02
CA HIS A 86 14.47 -0.99 -1.01
C HIS A 86 14.90 -0.53 -2.41
N SER A 87 14.51 0.68 -2.79
CA SER A 87 15.00 1.31 -4.01
C SER A 87 15.11 2.83 -3.86
N ALA A 88 16.03 3.43 -4.59
CA ALA A 88 16.20 4.88 -4.62
C ALA A 88 14.95 5.63 -5.11
N ALA A 89 14.09 4.96 -5.89
CA ALA A 89 12.85 5.54 -6.42
C ALA A 89 11.70 5.47 -5.42
N ARG A 90 11.67 4.44 -4.55
CA ARG A 90 10.61 4.22 -3.57
C ARG A 90 10.91 4.79 -2.18
N GLY A 91 12.18 5.06 -1.92
CA GLY A 91 12.59 5.58 -0.62
C GLY A 91 12.23 4.63 0.54
N LYS A 92 11.78 5.21 1.64
CA LYS A 92 11.39 4.48 2.84
C LYS A 92 9.89 4.17 2.81
N MET A 93 9.55 2.90 2.61
CA MET A 93 8.16 2.40 2.61
C MET A 93 7.95 1.42 3.76
N ALA A 94 6.73 1.33 4.27
CA ALA A 94 6.34 0.35 5.27
C ALA A 94 4.83 0.09 5.20
N VAL A 95 4.41 -1.13 5.45
CA VAL A 95 3.01 -1.45 5.73
C VAL A 95 2.68 -0.89 7.10
N ARG A 96 1.60 -0.11 7.19
CA ARG A 96 1.22 0.55 8.44
C ARG A 96 0.13 -0.21 9.18
N GLU A 97 -0.76 -0.84 8.43
CA GLU A 97 -1.87 -1.60 8.99
C GLU A 97 -2.44 -2.56 7.93
N LEU A 98 -2.83 -3.74 8.34
CA LEU A 98 -3.56 -4.72 7.55
C LEU A 98 -4.91 -4.99 8.23
N ILE A 99 -5.99 -4.62 7.55
CA ILE A 99 -7.37 -4.78 8.01
C ILE A 99 -7.99 -5.95 7.23
N ILE A 100 -8.44 -6.98 7.93
CA ILE A 100 -8.95 -8.21 7.35
C ILE A 100 -10.41 -8.38 7.78
N PHE A 101 -11.29 -8.56 6.82
CA PHE A 101 -12.67 -8.97 7.04
C PHE A 101 -12.80 -10.47 6.71
N LYS A 102 -12.91 -11.30 7.73
CA LYS A 102 -13.11 -12.75 7.57
C LYS A 102 -14.60 -13.06 7.56
N HIS A 103 -15.04 -13.78 6.56
CA HIS A 103 -16.41 -14.26 6.42
C HIS A 103 -16.53 -15.69 6.94
N ASP A 104 -17.64 -16.01 7.60
CA ASP A 104 -17.94 -17.36 8.05
C ASP A 104 -18.39 -18.27 6.89
N SER A 105 -18.83 -17.68 5.78
CA SER A 105 -19.26 -18.40 4.57
C SER A 105 -18.22 -18.30 3.47
N GLU A 106 -18.00 -19.38 2.73
CA GLU A 106 -17.08 -19.43 1.56
C GLU A 106 -17.48 -18.48 0.42
N LEU A 107 -18.76 -18.17 0.30
CA LEU A 107 -19.30 -17.24 -0.69
C LEU A 107 -19.36 -15.80 -0.18
N GLY A 108 -19.00 -15.60 1.10
CA GLY A 108 -19.09 -14.31 1.78
C GLY A 108 -20.47 -14.08 2.42
N CYS A 109 -20.47 -13.27 3.48
CA CYS A 109 -21.69 -12.88 4.23
C CYS A 109 -22.16 -11.47 3.86
N ALA A 110 -21.35 -10.71 3.14
CA ALA A 110 -21.68 -9.36 2.70
C ALA A 110 -20.88 -8.96 1.44
N PRO A 111 -21.39 -8.00 0.65
CA PRO A 111 -20.63 -7.41 -0.45
C PRO A 111 -19.37 -6.71 0.08
N ALA A 112 -18.23 -6.97 -0.54
CA ALA A 112 -16.93 -6.45 -0.09
C ALA A 112 -16.85 -4.91 -0.08
N TRP A 113 -17.51 -4.22 -1.03
CA TRP A 113 -17.54 -2.76 -1.08
C TRP A 113 -18.15 -2.17 0.19
N LYS A 114 -19.20 -2.80 0.77
CA LYS A 114 -19.80 -2.34 2.04
C LYS A 114 -18.82 -2.43 3.19
N LEU A 115 -18.00 -3.49 3.22
CA LEU A 115 -16.98 -3.66 4.25
C LEU A 115 -15.85 -2.65 4.08
N PHE A 116 -15.44 -2.40 2.85
CA PHE A 116 -14.42 -1.37 2.59
C PHE A 116 -14.89 0.04 2.95
N ASP A 117 -16.19 0.33 2.79
CA ASP A 117 -16.78 1.63 3.18
C ASP A 117 -16.83 1.84 4.70
N THR A 118 -16.75 0.76 5.51
CA THR A 118 -16.64 0.89 6.97
C THR A 118 -15.28 1.44 7.42
N VAL A 119 -14.26 1.34 6.55
CA VAL A 119 -12.90 1.83 6.86
C VAL A 119 -12.76 3.29 6.44
N SER A 120 -12.56 4.15 7.41
CA SER A 120 -12.33 5.59 7.19
C SER A 120 -10.91 5.96 7.55
N VAL A 121 -10.24 6.69 6.66
CA VAL A 121 -8.93 7.27 6.89
C VAL A 121 -9.05 8.78 6.75
N LYS A 122 -8.76 9.52 7.83
CA LYS A 122 -8.89 10.98 7.88
C LYS A 122 -7.63 11.62 8.41
N ARG A 123 -7.26 12.77 7.86
CA ARG A 123 -6.24 13.63 8.46
C ARG A 123 -6.73 14.22 9.77
N LYS A 124 -5.84 14.27 10.77
CA LYS A 124 -6.11 14.88 12.08
C LYS A 124 -6.16 16.39 11.99
N ILE A 125 -5.29 16.99 11.16
CA ILE A 125 -5.15 18.44 11.01
C ILE A 125 -5.50 18.80 9.56
N ALA A 126 -6.48 19.67 9.37
CA ALA A 126 -6.95 20.12 8.06
C ALA A 126 -6.53 21.58 7.78
N ASP A 127 -5.28 21.92 8.09
CA ASP A 127 -4.72 23.27 7.90
C ASP A 127 -4.09 23.50 6.51
N GLY A 128 -4.21 22.52 5.62
CA GLY A 128 -3.59 22.55 4.30
C GLY A 128 -2.09 22.19 4.27
N SER A 129 -1.47 21.98 5.44
CA SER A 129 -0.08 21.52 5.49
C SER A 129 0.05 20.08 4.97
N PRO A 130 1.14 19.69 4.30
CA PRO A 130 1.31 18.32 3.84
C PRO A 130 1.56 17.36 5.00
N ALA A 131 0.98 16.14 4.95
CA ALA A 131 1.29 15.10 5.90
C ALA A 131 2.77 14.69 5.81
N ARG A 132 3.34 14.29 6.94
CA ARG A 132 4.74 13.88 7.06
C ARG A 132 4.93 12.54 7.76
N ALA A 133 3.89 12.06 8.45
CA ALA A 133 3.93 10.82 9.21
C ALA A 133 2.58 10.11 9.20
N TYR A 134 2.58 8.80 9.50
CA TYR A 134 1.36 8.03 9.69
C TYR A 134 0.52 8.56 10.86
N SER A 135 1.17 9.09 11.89
CA SER A 135 0.52 9.70 13.04
C SER A 135 -0.36 10.92 12.71
N ASP A 136 -0.21 11.51 11.52
CA ASP A 136 -1.02 12.62 11.04
C ASP A 136 -2.41 12.18 10.56
N TYR A 137 -2.64 10.86 10.51
CA TYR A 137 -3.91 10.27 10.13
C TYR A 137 -4.57 9.53 11.29
N THR A 138 -5.87 9.38 11.18
CA THR A 138 -6.68 8.49 12.01
C THR A 138 -7.32 7.45 11.09
N VAL A 139 -7.08 6.18 11.40
CA VAL A 139 -7.73 5.04 10.74
C VAL A 139 -8.79 4.49 11.68
N THR A 140 -10.04 4.49 11.25
CA THR A 140 -11.17 3.97 12.02
C THR A 140 -11.92 2.94 11.19
N VAL A 141 -12.47 1.94 11.87
CA VAL A 141 -13.39 0.97 11.28
C VAL A 141 -14.70 1.07 12.07
N ASP A 142 -15.80 1.25 11.37
CA ASP A 142 -17.14 1.21 11.97
C ASP A 142 -17.54 -0.26 12.21
N GLU A 143 -17.17 -0.76 13.38
CA GLU A 143 -17.45 -2.15 13.76
C GLU A 143 -18.97 -2.40 13.97
N ALA A 144 -19.73 -1.36 14.32
CA ALA A 144 -21.18 -1.48 14.50
C ALA A 144 -21.92 -1.70 13.17
N ALA A 145 -21.33 -1.28 12.06
CA ALA A 145 -21.88 -1.50 10.73
C ALA A 145 -21.51 -2.86 10.12
N LEU A 146 -20.72 -3.68 10.81
CA LEU A 146 -20.34 -5.01 10.31
C LEU A 146 -21.53 -5.96 10.36
N PRO A 147 -21.84 -6.66 9.25
CA PRO A 147 -22.93 -7.62 9.21
C PRO A 147 -22.58 -8.89 10.00
N ALA A 148 -23.62 -9.63 10.40
CA ALA A 148 -23.46 -10.93 11.02
C ALA A 148 -22.64 -11.89 10.12
N GLY A 149 -21.77 -12.69 10.72
CA GLY A 149 -20.88 -13.62 10.01
C GLY A 149 -19.65 -12.97 9.39
N VAL A 150 -19.34 -11.71 9.75
CA VAL A 150 -18.08 -11.05 9.39
C VAL A 150 -17.30 -10.71 10.64
N THR A 151 -16.06 -11.17 10.72
CA THR A 151 -15.13 -10.91 11.82
C THR A 151 -14.02 -9.98 11.34
N LEU A 152 -13.76 -8.92 12.11
CA LEU A 152 -12.67 -7.98 11.86
C LEU A 152 -11.39 -8.47 12.55
N LYS A 153 -10.28 -8.46 11.81
CA LYS A 153 -8.93 -8.65 12.37
C LYS A 153 -8.04 -7.50 11.90
N ARG A 154 -7.28 -6.91 12.81
CA ARG A 154 -6.31 -5.85 12.53
C ARG A 154 -4.92 -6.35 12.90
N LEU A 155 -3.95 -6.16 12.00
CA LEU A 155 -2.54 -6.54 12.16
C LEU A 155 -1.66 -5.34 11.74
N GLY A 156 -0.51 -5.17 12.39
CA GLY A 156 0.44 -4.08 12.13
C GLY A 156 0.78 -3.30 13.37
#